data_4029bb19fdf65d9a30668791a0fd08e1
#
_entry.id   4029bb19fdf65d9a30668791a0fd08e1
#
_cell.length_a   1.000
_cell.length_b   1.000
_cell.length_c   1.000
_cell.angle_alpha   90.00
_cell.angle_beta   90.00
_cell.angle_gamma   90.00
#
_symmetry.space_group_name_H-M   'P 1'
#
loop_
_entity.id
_entity.type
_entity.pdbx_description
1 polymer ?
#
loop_
_entity_poly.entity_id
_entity_poly.type
_entity_poly.pdbx_seq_one_letter_code
_entity_poly.pdbx_strand_id
1 'polypeptide(L)'
;LKSADDYRAVGIAFADFAAVDRDRAVRPSACFAACGIGVVVTSALCGGVVGDLTGFASAIYLRGIDFVQIPTSLLAQVDSSVGGKTGCDLAFGKNLCGAFHNPLAVFIDENVLKTLPPHYFADGLAEAIKAGAIKLPHLFELFEKGAENDISTVIYESVKMKAQVVENDFTEQGQRTLLNFGHTVGHAIELYENYRGLSHGQAVAVGMALITKASEKAGLTEKGTYDRLVNCLKAYSLPFTTEIPLKDLADLAVRDKKSSGDKIKLVLIEDIGKGYVKQIEIENLYDFLKDGIC
;
A
#
# COMPACT_ATOMS: atom_id res chain seq x y z
N LEU A 1 9.74 -29.90 -29.03
CA LEU A 1 10.10 -29.98 -27.60
C LEU A 1 11.53 -29.46 -27.47
N LYS A 2 11.70 -28.24 -26.92
CA LYS A 2 13.00 -27.67 -26.63
C LYS A 2 13.50 -28.16 -25.27
N SER A 3 14.81 -28.33 -25.12
CA SER A 3 15.43 -28.90 -23.94
C SER A 3 15.46 -27.92 -22.76
N ALA A 4 15.57 -28.47 -21.53
CA ALA A 4 15.65 -27.70 -20.31
C ALA A 4 16.85 -26.72 -20.25
N ASP A 5 17.80 -26.88 -21.14
CA ASP A 5 19.02 -26.03 -21.19
C ASP A 5 18.77 -24.65 -21.83
N ASP A 6 17.69 -24.47 -22.60
CA ASP A 6 17.32 -23.19 -23.21
C ASP A 6 16.79 -22.17 -22.17
N TYR A 7 16.54 -22.60 -20.93
CA TYR A 7 15.96 -21.76 -19.86
C TYR A 7 17.00 -21.18 -18.90
N ARG A 8 18.28 -21.51 -19.03
CA ARG A 8 19.33 -21.11 -18.09
C ARG A 8 19.91 -19.70 -18.32
N ALA A 9 19.74 -19.13 -19.50
CA ALA A 9 20.49 -17.91 -19.89
C ALA A 9 19.90 -16.60 -19.32
N VAL A 10 18.65 -16.57 -18.82
CA VAL A 10 17.98 -15.34 -18.41
C VAL A 10 17.97 -15.14 -16.87
N GLY A 11 18.25 -16.19 -16.10
CA GLY A 11 18.22 -16.14 -14.64
C GLY A 11 19.37 -15.33 -13.97
N ILE A 12 20.41 -15.00 -14.71
CA ILE A 12 21.66 -14.45 -14.12
C ILE A 12 21.60 -12.93 -13.93
N ALA A 13 20.85 -12.20 -14.74
CA ALA A 13 20.83 -10.73 -14.70
C ALA A 13 20.01 -10.15 -13.50
N PHE A 14 19.13 -10.93 -12.91
CA PHE A 14 18.26 -10.44 -11.83
C PHE A 14 18.78 -10.76 -10.41
N ALA A 15 19.71 -11.68 -10.26
CA ALA A 15 20.30 -12.02 -8.97
C ALA A 15 21.14 -10.85 -8.37
N ASP A 16 21.71 -10.01 -9.21
CA ASP A 16 22.58 -8.91 -8.77
C ASP A 16 21.80 -7.69 -8.27
N PHE A 17 20.56 -7.47 -8.72
CA PHE A 17 19.71 -6.37 -8.22
C PHE A 17 19.16 -6.65 -6.82
N ALA A 18 19.00 -7.90 -6.41
CA ALA A 18 18.55 -8.29 -5.08
C ALA A 18 19.60 -8.08 -3.97
N ALA A 19 20.81 -7.68 -4.31
CA ALA A 19 21.93 -7.53 -3.36
C ALA A 19 21.90 -6.20 -2.57
N VAL A 20 20.97 -5.29 -2.82
CA VAL A 20 21.00 -3.94 -2.23
C VAL A 20 20.39 -3.86 -0.82
N ASP A 21 19.61 -4.85 -0.38
CA ASP A 21 19.04 -4.86 0.97
C ASP A 21 19.56 -6.06 1.78
N ARG A 22 20.77 -5.95 2.33
CA ARG A 22 21.41 -7.01 3.14
C ARG A 22 20.85 -7.17 4.56
N ASP A 23 20.07 -6.21 5.07
CA ASP A 23 19.59 -6.20 6.47
C ASP A 23 18.12 -6.61 6.63
N ARG A 24 17.38 -6.78 5.56
CA ARG A 24 16.03 -7.35 5.60
C ARG A 24 16.08 -8.79 5.12
N ALA A 25 15.91 -9.73 6.04
CA ALA A 25 15.90 -11.17 5.77
C ALA A 25 14.65 -11.62 4.98
N VAL A 26 14.40 -10.99 3.84
CA VAL A 26 13.48 -11.49 2.83
C VAL A 26 14.34 -12.23 1.81
N ARG A 27 14.40 -13.56 1.94
CA ARG A 27 14.98 -14.38 0.88
C ARG A 27 14.10 -14.19 -0.36
N PRO A 28 14.63 -13.67 -1.48
CA PRO A 28 13.85 -13.60 -2.71
C PRO A 28 13.52 -15.01 -3.16
N SER A 29 12.28 -15.41 -2.94
CA SER A 29 11.80 -16.71 -3.44
C SER A 29 11.48 -16.51 -4.91
N ALA A 30 12.45 -16.89 -5.75
CA ALA A 30 12.30 -17.20 -7.16
C ALA A 30 11.56 -16.16 -8.03
N CYS A 31 12.34 -15.25 -8.63
CA CYS A 31 11.97 -14.70 -9.93
C CYS A 31 12.22 -15.78 -10.99
N PHE A 32 11.19 -16.26 -11.67
CA PHE A 32 11.34 -17.16 -12.81
C PHE A 32 11.17 -16.36 -14.09
N ALA A 33 12.15 -16.42 -14.97
CA ALA A 33 12.01 -15.96 -16.33
C ALA A 33 11.72 -17.17 -17.24
N ALA A 34 10.59 -17.14 -17.94
CA ALA A 34 10.28 -18.13 -18.99
C ALA A 34 10.60 -17.50 -20.35
N CYS A 35 11.50 -18.10 -21.12
CA CYS A 35 11.82 -17.69 -22.46
C CYS A 35 11.23 -18.70 -23.46
N GLY A 36 10.18 -18.29 -24.17
CA GLY A 36 9.68 -18.97 -25.36
C GLY A 36 10.05 -18.18 -26.62
N ILE A 37 9.88 -18.76 -27.81
CA ILE A 37 10.24 -18.10 -29.08
C ILE A 37 9.52 -16.75 -29.18
N GLY A 38 10.25 -15.66 -28.93
CA GLY A 38 9.79 -14.28 -29.13
C GLY A 38 9.06 -13.63 -27.96
N VAL A 39 8.86 -14.29 -26.81
CA VAL A 39 8.20 -13.72 -25.63
C VAL A 39 9.06 -13.94 -24.39
N VAL A 40 9.45 -12.85 -23.72
CA VAL A 40 10.11 -12.89 -22.41
C VAL A 40 9.10 -12.40 -21.39
N VAL A 41 8.76 -13.24 -20.41
CA VAL A 41 7.85 -12.93 -19.31
C VAL A 41 8.56 -13.20 -17.99
N THR A 42 8.52 -12.22 -17.08
CA THR A 42 9.01 -12.39 -15.70
C THR A 42 7.85 -12.72 -14.78
N SER A 43 8.10 -13.46 -13.70
CA SER A 43 7.09 -13.70 -12.67
C SER A 43 7.61 -13.35 -11.29
N ALA A 44 6.79 -12.66 -10.49
CA ALA A 44 7.03 -12.32 -9.10
C ALA A 44 6.15 -13.18 -8.19
N LEU A 45 6.78 -14.08 -7.43
CA LEU A 45 6.10 -14.89 -6.41
C LEU A 45 6.59 -14.42 -5.05
N CYS A 46 5.91 -13.44 -4.44
CA CYS A 46 6.28 -12.90 -3.12
C CYS A 46 5.30 -11.83 -2.61
N GLY A 47 5.68 -11.17 -1.51
CA GLY A 47 5.04 -9.92 -1.04
C GLY A 47 5.33 -8.70 -1.92
N GLY A 48 4.80 -7.53 -1.52
CA GLY A 48 4.80 -6.31 -2.31
C GLY A 48 6.18 -5.87 -2.81
N VAL A 49 7.19 -5.84 -1.94
CA VAL A 49 8.55 -5.34 -2.29
C VAL A 49 9.16 -6.09 -3.49
N VAL A 50 9.02 -7.42 -3.53
CA VAL A 50 9.54 -8.21 -4.65
C VAL A 50 8.68 -8.03 -5.89
N GLY A 51 7.36 -7.86 -5.72
CA GLY A 51 6.45 -7.53 -6.82
C GLY A 51 6.83 -6.21 -7.49
N ASP A 52 7.04 -5.17 -6.69
CA ASP A 52 7.42 -3.84 -7.17
C ASP A 52 8.78 -3.84 -7.85
N LEU A 53 9.78 -4.50 -7.25
CA LEU A 53 11.13 -4.62 -7.83
C LEU A 53 11.10 -5.41 -9.15
N THR A 54 10.35 -6.51 -9.22
CA THR A 54 10.23 -7.31 -10.44
C THR A 54 9.54 -6.53 -11.55
N GLY A 55 8.45 -5.84 -11.22
CA GLY A 55 7.74 -4.99 -12.16
C GLY A 55 8.62 -3.85 -12.69
N PHE A 56 9.40 -3.20 -11.82
CA PHE A 56 10.32 -2.15 -12.23
C PHE A 56 11.46 -2.69 -13.10
N ALA A 57 12.07 -3.82 -12.73
CA ALA A 57 13.07 -4.48 -13.55
C ALA A 57 12.50 -4.86 -14.93
N SER A 58 11.26 -5.36 -14.97
CA SER A 58 10.57 -5.68 -16.22
C SER A 58 10.30 -4.43 -17.07
N ALA A 59 9.97 -3.31 -16.46
CA ALA A 59 9.75 -2.05 -17.16
C ALA A 59 11.00 -1.51 -17.88
N ILE A 60 12.17 -1.73 -17.32
CA ILE A 60 13.44 -1.20 -17.89
C ILE A 60 14.20 -2.22 -18.74
N TYR A 61 14.03 -3.51 -18.50
CA TYR A 61 14.71 -4.56 -19.26
C TYR A 61 14.20 -4.58 -20.71
N LEU A 62 15.11 -4.53 -21.67
CA LEU A 62 14.83 -4.44 -23.12
C LEU A 62 13.80 -3.34 -23.51
N ARG A 63 13.69 -2.27 -22.73
CA ARG A 63 12.70 -1.17 -22.84
C ARG A 63 11.29 -1.59 -22.51
N GLY A 64 11.09 -2.67 -21.77
CA GLY A 64 9.84 -3.21 -21.29
C GLY A 64 9.59 -4.64 -21.74
N ILE A 65 9.37 -5.52 -20.78
CA ILE A 65 8.92 -6.89 -21.01
C ILE A 65 7.68 -7.14 -20.14
N ASP A 66 6.87 -8.08 -20.54
CA ASP A 66 5.71 -8.51 -19.74
C ASP A 66 6.14 -9.18 -18.44
N PHE A 67 5.31 -9.02 -17.39
CA PHE A 67 5.48 -9.75 -16.14
C PHE A 67 4.13 -10.17 -15.58
N VAL A 68 4.16 -11.17 -14.69
CA VAL A 68 3.01 -11.61 -13.91
C VAL A 68 3.32 -11.55 -12.43
N GLN A 69 2.29 -11.32 -11.61
CA GLN A 69 2.42 -11.31 -10.15
C GLN A 69 1.65 -12.47 -9.53
N ILE A 70 2.25 -13.07 -8.50
CA ILE A 70 1.65 -14.09 -7.66
C ILE A 70 1.86 -13.66 -6.21
N PRO A 71 1.01 -12.76 -5.68
CA PRO A 71 1.18 -12.16 -4.36
C PRO A 71 0.96 -13.18 -3.25
N THR A 72 1.89 -13.24 -2.28
CA THR A 72 1.86 -14.21 -1.18
C THR A 72 1.64 -13.58 0.19
N SER A 73 1.49 -12.26 0.29
CA SER A 73 1.03 -11.56 1.49
C SER A 73 -0.33 -10.93 1.24
N LEU A 74 -1.14 -10.78 2.29
CA LEU A 74 -2.46 -10.17 2.16
C LEU A 74 -2.35 -8.74 1.62
N LEU A 75 -1.40 -7.93 2.11
CA LEU A 75 -1.13 -6.60 1.60
C LEU A 75 -0.89 -6.59 0.09
N ALA A 76 -0.12 -7.55 -0.41
CA ALA A 76 0.12 -7.65 -1.85
C ALA A 76 -1.12 -8.11 -2.62
N GLN A 77 -1.93 -8.99 -2.05
CA GLN A 77 -3.16 -9.46 -2.68
C GLN A 77 -4.23 -8.38 -2.79
N VAL A 78 -4.43 -7.58 -1.73
CA VAL A 78 -5.50 -6.57 -1.71
C VAL A 78 -5.08 -5.22 -2.29
N ASP A 79 -3.76 -4.94 -2.36
CA ASP A 79 -3.26 -3.61 -2.72
C ASP A 79 -2.10 -3.64 -3.71
N SER A 80 -0.86 -3.94 -3.32
CA SER A 80 0.33 -3.59 -4.10
C SER A 80 0.44 -4.28 -5.46
N SER A 81 -0.14 -5.47 -5.66
CA SER A 81 -0.11 -6.16 -6.96
C SER A 81 -0.99 -5.51 -8.03
N VAL A 82 -1.85 -4.56 -7.68
CA VAL A 82 -2.80 -3.91 -8.59
C VAL A 82 -2.44 -2.43 -8.76
N GLY A 83 -2.36 -1.97 -10.01
CA GLY A 83 -2.23 -0.55 -10.33
C GLY A 83 -0.89 -0.10 -10.85
N GLY A 84 0.02 -1.05 -11.12
CA GLY A 84 1.23 -0.83 -11.91
C GLY A 84 2.25 0.14 -11.33
N LYS A 85 2.13 0.56 -10.07
CA LYS A 85 3.20 1.28 -9.37
C LYS A 85 4.29 0.29 -9.05
N THR A 86 5.40 0.36 -9.77
CA THR A 86 6.57 -0.50 -9.56
C THR A 86 7.78 0.34 -9.22
N GLY A 87 8.68 -0.17 -8.40
CA GLY A 87 9.83 0.60 -7.97
C GLY A 87 10.75 -0.15 -7.03
N CYS A 88 11.79 0.55 -6.62
CA CYS A 88 12.71 0.07 -5.60
C CYS A 88 13.06 1.17 -4.60
N ASP A 89 13.36 0.74 -3.38
CA ASP A 89 13.85 1.61 -2.33
C ASP A 89 15.31 1.97 -2.59
N LEU A 90 15.66 3.22 -2.35
CA LEU A 90 17.02 3.72 -2.39
C LEU A 90 17.48 4.10 -0.98
N ALA A 91 18.79 4.28 -0.80
CA ALA A 91 19.36 4.72 0.48
C ALA A 91 18.76 6.05 1.00
N PHE A 92 18.18 6.84 0.11
CA PHE A 92 17.63 8.18 0.42
C PHE A 92 16.11 8.20 0.61
N GLY A 93 15.40 7.08 0.37
CA GLY A 93 13.95 6.98 0.55
C GLY A 93 13.30 5.83 -0.22
N LYS A 94 12.07 5.53 0.15
CA LYS A 94 11.25 4.49 -0.48
C LYS A 94 10.74 4.94 -1.86
N ASN A 95 10.67 3.99 -2.79
CA ASN A 95 10.00 4.12 -4.10
C ASN A 95 10.47 5.33 -4.95
N LEU A 96 11.68 5.84 -4.71
CA LEU A 96 12.22 7.00 -5.46
C LEU A 96 12.62 6.64 -6.89
N CYS A 97 12.82 5.38 -7.19
CA CYS A 97 13.13 4.89 -8.51
C CYS A 97 12.07 3.87 -8.93
N GLY A 98 11.28 4.18 -9.94
CA GLY A 98 10.16 3.34 -10.35
C GLY A 98 9.57 3.72 -11.69
N ALA A 99 8.60 2.93 -12.11
CA ALA A 99 7.84 3.14 -13.34
C ALA A 99 6.39 2.69 -13.15
N PHE A 100 5.50 3.28 -13.94
CA PHE A 100 4.16 2.72 -14.09
C PHE A 100 4.21 1.59 -15.12
N HIS A 101 4.11 0.35 -14.65
CA HIS A 101 4.16 -0.85 -15.48
C HIS A 101 3.16 -1.89 -14.94
N ASN A 102 2.10 -2.13 -15.70
CA ASN A 102 1.07 -3.09 -15.29
C ASN A 102 1.53 -4.52 -15.51
N PRO A 103 1.26 -5.45 -14.59
CA PRO A 103 1.40 -6.86 -14.85
C PRO A 103 0.41 -7.31 -15.93
N LEU A 104 0.81 -8.28 -16.73
CA LEU A 104 -0.04 -8.96 -17.70
C LEU A 104 -1.20 -9.70 -17.00
N ALA A 105 -0.91 -10.27 -15.83
CA ALA A 105 -1.89 -10.96 -14.98
C ALA A 105 -1.42 -10.95 -13.52
N VAL A 106 -2.39 -11.04 -12.59
CA VAL A 106 -2.17 -11.25 -11.16
C VAL A 106 -2.90 -12.50 -10.76
N PHE A 107 -2.19 -13.50 -10.25
CA PHE A 107 -2.75 -14.76 -9.77
C PHE A 107 -2.80 -14.75 -8.24
N ILE A 108 -4.00 -14.68 -7.69
CA ILE A 108 -4.22 -14.58 -6.24
C ILE A 108 -4.77 -15.93 -5.73
N ASP A 109 -4.03 -16.55 -4.79
CA ASP A 109 -4.45 -17.72 -4.05
C ASP A 109 -4.43 -17.41 -2.55
N GLU A 110 -5.59 -17.41 -1.91
CA GLU A 110 -5.72 -17.16 -0.47
C GLU A 110 -5.07 -18.24 0.40
N ASN A 111 -4.89 -19.47 -0.15
CA ASN A 111 -4.29 -20.56 0.62
C ASN A 111 -2.84 -20.28 1.02
N VAL A 112 -2.11 -19.45 0.26
CA VAL A 112 -0.74 -19.07 0.60
C VAL A 112 -0.67 -18.21 1.88
N LEU A 113 -1.78 -17.58 2.27
CA LEU A 113 -1.87 -16.78 3.49
C LEU A 113 -1.83 -17.61 4.78
N LYS A 114 -2.08 -18.94 4.70
CA LYS A 114 -2.06 -19.83 5.87
C LYS A 114 -0.71 -19.88 6.57
N THR A 115 0.37 -19.55 5.88
CA THR A 115 1.74 -19.52 6.41
C THR A 115 2.24 -18.09 6.68
N LEU A 116 1.41 -17.09 6.39
CA LEU A 116 1.77 -15.69 6.60
C LEU A 116 1.77 -15.36 8.10
N PRO A 117 2.84 -14.78 8.66
CA PRO A 117 2.86 -14.34 10.05
C PRO A 117 1.74 -13.35 10.35
N PRO A 118 1.10 -13.43 11.56
CA PRO A 118 -0.08 -12.64 11.89
C PRO A 118 0.08 -11.12 11.71
N HIS A 119 1.27 -10.58 12.01
CA HIS A 119 1.52 -9.14 11.85
C HIS A 119 1.51 -8.70 10.37
N TYR A 120 2.01 -9.51 9.44
CA TYR A 120 1.90 -9.21 8.00
C TYR A 120 0.49 -9.43 7.47
N PHE A 121 -0.28 -10.32 8.09
CA PHE A 121 -1.70 -10.46 7.77
C PHE A 121 -2.48 -9.21 8.18
N ALA A 122 -2.22 -8.70 9.39
CA ALA A 122 -2.82 -7.46 9.89
C ALA A 122 -2.51 -6.23 9.00
N ASP A 123 -1.30 -6.15 8.43
CA ASP A 123 -0.95 -5.10 7.46
C ASP A 123 -1.89 -5.07 6.25
N GLY A 124 -2.19 -6.24 5.71
CA GLY A 124 -3.14 -6.34 4.60
C GLY A 124 -4.57 -5.98 5.01
N LEU A 125 -4.99 -6.35 6.23
CA LEU A 125 -6.30 -5.96 6.75
C LEU A 125 -6.43 -4.45 6.88
N ALA A 126 -5.37 -3.73 7.28
CA ALA A 126 -5.39 -2.27 7.37
C ALA A 126 -5.73 -1.63 6.01
N GLU A 127 -5.14 -2.13 4.92
CA GLU A 127 -5.43 -1.65 3.56
C GLU A 127 -6.85 -2.00 3.09
N ALA A 128 -7.35 -3.17 3.44
CA ALA A 128 -8.72 -3.55 3.11
C ALA A 128 -9.76 -2.74 3.95
N ILE A 129 -9.48 -2.47 5.23
CA ILE A 129 -10.29 -1.55 6.06
C ILE A 129 -10.27 -0.15 5.45
N LYS A 130 -9.11 0.33 4.99
CA LYS A 130 -9.01 1.61 4.26
C LYS A 130 -9.92 1.62 3.05
N ALA A 131 -9.91 0.58 2.23
CA ALA A 131 -10.80 0.46 1.06
C ALA A 131 -12.28 0.55 1.46
N GLY A 132 -12.65 -0.12 2.55
CA GLY A 132 -13.99 -0.01 3.15
C GLY A 132 -14.33 1.42 3.57
N ALA A 133 -13.43 2.06 4.29
CA ALA A 133 -13.63 3.40 4.83
C ALA A 133 -13.76 4.48 3.76
N ILE A 134 -13.05 4.38 2.64
CA ILE A 134 -13.07 5.40 1.58
C ILE A 134 -14.16 5.20 0.52
N LYS A 135 -14.57 3.94 0.23
CA LYS A 135 -15.42 3.69 -0.94
C LYS A 135 -16.38 2.50 -0.81
N LEU A 136 -16.11 1.52 0.04
CA LEU A 136 -16.86 0.27 0.12
C LEU A 136 -17.49 0.08 1.51
N PRO A 137 -18.59 0.79 1.85
CA PRO A 137 -19.19 0.70 3.18
C PRO A 137 -19.61 -0.73 3.54
N HIS A 138 -20.04 -1.54 2.58
CA HIS A 138 -20.38 -2.95 2.80
C HIS A 138 -19.17 -3.80 3.21
N LEU A 139 -17.98 -3.49 2.67
CA LEU A 139 -16.72 -4.15 3.08
C LEU A 139 -16.36 -3.74 4.51
N PHE A 140 -16.54 -2.46 4.87
CA PHE A 140 -16.31 -2.00 6.24
C PHE A 140 -17.28 -2.69 7.22
N GLU A 141 -18.55 -2.81 6.87
CA GLU A 141 -19.54 -3.55 7.68
C GLU A 141 -19.18 -5.04 7.82
N LEU A 142 -18.55 -5.65 6.81
CA LEU A 142 -18.05 -7.02 6.92
C LEU A 142 -16.95 -7.10 7.98
N PHE A 143 -16.04 -6.13 8.03
CA PHE A 143 -15.03 -6.03 9.10
C PHE A 143 -15.67 -5.86 10.49
N GLU A 144 -16.70 -5.04 10.63
CA GLU A 144 -17.42 -4.89 11.90
C GLU A 144 -18.08 -6.19 12.38
N LYS A 145 -18.36 -7.13 11.48
CA LYS A 145 -18.97 -8.44 11.75
C LYS A 145 -17.98 -9.61 11.89
N GLY A 146 -16.69 -9.40 11.63
CA GLY A 146 -15.64 -10.42 11.68
C GLY A 146 -15.26 -10.95 10.30
N ALA A 147 -14.51 -10.16 9.54
CA ALA A 147 -14.13 -10.45 8.14
C ALA A 147 -13.09 -11.57 7.97
N GLU A 148 -12.41 -12.01 9.03
CA GLU A 148 -11.39 -13.07 8.95
C GLU A 148 -11.97 -14.43 8.50
N ASN A 149 -13.26 -14.61 8.61
CA ASN A 149 -13.95 -15.81 8.14
C ASN A 149 -14.33 -15.74 6.64
N ASP A 150 -14.14 -14.60 6.00
CA ASP A 150 -14.49 -14.39 4.58
C ASP A 150 -13.40 -13.58 3.86
N ILE A 151 -12.16 -14.06 3.98
CA ILE A 151 -10.99 -13.40 3.38
C ILE A 151 -11.07 -13.35 1.85
N SER A 152 -11.73 -14.33 1.21
CA SER A 152 -11.97 -14.32 -0.22
C SER A 152 -12.76 -13.10 -0.67
N THR A 153 -13.83 -12.76 0.04
CA THR A 153 -14.63 -11.55 -0.23
C THR A 153 -13.81 -10.28 0.03
N VAL A 154 -13.02 -10.24 1.12
CA VAL A 154 -12.14 -9.10 1.41
C VAL A 154 -11.16 -8.85 0.26
N ILE A 155 -10.50 -9.89 -0.24
CA ILE A 155 -9.55 -9.80 -1.36
C ILE A 155 -10.29 -9.35 -2.62
N TYR A 156 -11.38 -10.01 -2.98
CA TYR A 156 -12.12 -9.74 -4.21
C TYR A 156 -12.62 -8.29 -4.27
N GLU A 157 -13.28 -7.81 -3.22
CA GLU A 157 -13.84 -6.47 -3.19
C GLU A 157 -12.74 -5.39 -3.20
N SER A 158 -11.63 -5.62 -2.47
CA SER A 158 -10.48 -4.69 -2.47
C SER A 158 -9.84 -4.59 -3.85
N VAL A 159 -9.55 -5.72 -4.50
CA VAL A 159 -8.97 -5.77 -5.84
C VAL A 159 -9.89 -5.11 -6.87
N LYS A 160 -11.18 -5.44 -6.84
CA LYS A 160 -12.19 -4.88 -7.75
C LYS A 160 -12.28 -3.37 -7.62
N MET A 161 -12.36 -2.86 -6.39
CA MET A 161 -12.40 -1.41 -6.14
C MET A 161 -11.12 -0.75 -6.64
N LYS A 162 -9.96 -1.30 -6.31
CA LYS A 162 -8.69 -0.72 -6.73
C LYS A 162 -8.53 -0.74 -8.24
N ALA A 163 -8.88 -1.84 -8.91
CA ALA A 163 -8.86 -1.93 -10.37
C ALA A 163 -9.70 -0.82 -11.01
N GLN A 164 -10.93 -0.63 -10.55
CA GLN A 164 -11.82 0.44 -11.05
C GLN A 164 -11.23 1.84 -10.85
N VAL A 165 -10.60 2.09 -9.69
CA VAL A 165 -9.96 3.39 -9.42
C VAL A 165 -8.76 3.60 -10.34
N VAL A 166 -7.95 2.57 -10.56
CA VAL A 166 -6.76 2.62 -11.42
C VAL A 166 -7.12 2.77 -12.89
N GLU A 167 -8.16 2.08 -13.39
CA GLU A 167 -8.65 2.22 -14.75
C GLU A 167 -9.06 3.66 -15.07
N ASN A 168 -9.67 4.35 -14.10
CA ASN A 168 -10.11 5.74 -14.28
C ASN A 168 -8.99 6.77 -14.06
N ASP A 169 -7.92 6.41 -13.36
CA ASP A 169 -6.82 7.35 -12.99
C ASP A 169 -5.51 6.59 -12.79
N PHE A 170 -4.90 6.14 -13.89
CA PHE A 170 -3.69 5.33 -13.85
C PHE A 170 -2.51 6.04 -13.20
N THR A 171 -2.32 7.34 -13.46
CA THR A 171 -1.17 8.14 -13.01
C THR A 171 -1.38 8.89 -11.71
N GLU A 172 -2.51 8.64 -11.00
CA GLU A 172 -2.82 9.24 -9.69
C GLU A 172 -2.90 10.78 -9.69
N GLN A 173 -3.55 11.34 -10.68
CA GLN A 173 -3.81 12.79 -10.73
C GLN A 173 -5.20 13.20 -10.22
N GLY A 174 -6.09 12.24 -10.00
CA GLY A 174 -7.48 12.45 -9.61
C GLY A 174 -7.98 11.51 -8.52
N GLN A 175 -8.94 10.64 -8.84
CA GLN A 175 -9.62 9.77 -7.86
C GLN A 175 -8.70 8.77 -7.17
N ARG A 176 -7.61 8.35 -7.80
CA ARG A 176 -6.64 7.43 -7.20
C ARG A 176 -5.97 8.00 -5.96
N THR A 177 -5.94 9.33 -5.81
CA THR A 177 -5.46 9.99 -4.58
C THR A 177 -6.22 9.51 -3.33
N LEU A 178 -7.49 9.08 -3.46
CA LEU A 178 -8.28 8.55 -2.33
C LEU A 178 -7.61 7.35 -1.65
N LEU A 179 -6.84 6.55 -2.40
CA LEU A 179 -6.11 5.41 -1.85
C LEU A 179 -5.04 5.80 -0.82
N ASN A 180 -4.70 7.09 -0.75
CA ASN A 180 -3.75 7.62 0.23
C ASN A 180 -4.39 8.04 1.57
N PHE A 181 -5.61 7.58 1.87
CA PHE A 181 -6.22 7.78 3.19
C PHE A 181 -5.32 7.17 4.29
N GLY A 182 -4.99 7.97 5.31
CA GLY A 182 -4.05 7.59 6.36
C GLY A 182 -2.56 7.69 5.98
N HIS A 183 -2.20 7.66 4.69
CA HIS A 183 -0.81 7.57 4.24
C HIS A 183 0.02 8.82 4.52
N THR A 184 -0.57 10.01 4.54
CA THR A 184 0.17 11.25 4.83
C THR A 184 0.84 11.19 6.21
N VAL A 185 0.12 10.71 7.22
CA VAL A 185 0.64 10.50 8.57
C VAL A 185 1.40 9.18 8.66
N GLY A 186 0.89 8.11 8.03
CA GLY A 186 1.54 6.80 8.02
C GLY A 186 2.98 6.85 7.51
N HIS A 187 3.24 7.50 6.37
CA HIS A 187 4.59 7.68 5.84
C HIS A 187 5.48 8.54 6.77
N ALA A 188 4.91 9.55 7.42
CA ALA A 188 5.65 10.35 8.40
C ALA A 188 6.09 9.48 9.60
N ILE A 189 5.23 8.57 10.08
CA ILE A 189 5.56 7.59 11.14
C ILE A 189 6.67 6.66 10.66
N GLU A 190 6.52 6.03 9.48
CA GLU A 190 7.54 5.14 8.92
C GLU A 190 8.90 5.84 8.80
N LEU A 191 8.90 7.09 8.36
CA LEU A 191 10.12 7.87 8.19
C LEU A 191 10.75 8.24 9.54
N TYR A 192 9.95 8.65 10.54
CA TYR A 192 10.41 8.95 11.89
C TYR A 192 11.10 7.75 12.53
N GLU A 193 10.51 6.58 12.36
CA GLU A 193 11.02 5.32 12.91
C GLU A 193 12.12 4.66 12.04
N ASN A 194 12.59 5.36 10.99
CA ASN A 194 13.57 4.83 10.04
C ASN A 194 13.16 3.45 9.48
N TYR A 195 11.86 3.24 9.25
CA TYR A 195 11.28 1.99 8.73
C TYR A 195 11.56 0.75 9.59
N ARG A 196 11.82 0.92 10.89
CA ARG A 196 12.16 -0.16 11.84
C ARG A 196 11.15 -0.32 12.97
N GLY A 197 10.17 0.57 13.05
CA GLY A 197 9.11 0.56 14.04
C GLY A 197 7.83 -0.11 13.55
N LEU A 198 6.75 0.66 13.46
CA LEU A 198 5.48 0.16 12.95
C LEU A 198 5.62 -0.31 11.50
N SER A 199 4.95 -1.40 11.17
CA SER A 199 4.81 -1.85 9.79
C SER A 199 3.94 -0.87 8.98
N HIS A 200 3.96 -1.01 7.64
CA HIS A 200 3.21 -0.11 6.76
C HIS A 200 1.72 -0.03 7.12
N GLY A 201 1.04 -1.17 7.20
CA GLY A 201 -0.38 -1.21 7.54
C GLY A 201 -0.69 -0.65 8.93
N GLN A 202 0.21 -0.91 9.90
CA GLN A 202 0.09 -0.33 11.24
C GLN A 202 0.22 1.20 11.22
N ALA A 203 1.21 1.73 10.50
CA ALA A 203 1.40 3.17 10.37
C ALA A 203 0.22 3.84 9.65
N VAL A 204 -0.30 3.22 8.59
CA VAL A 204 -1.51 3.68 7.88
C VAL A 204 -2.74 3.66 8.80
N ALA A 205 -2.91 2.63 9.63
CA ALA A 205 -4.01 2.53 10.59
C ALA A 205 -3.99 3.70 11.59
N VAL A 206 -2.82 4.01 12.17
CA VAL A 206 -2.64 5.20 13.02
C VAL A 206 -2.98 6.48 12.25
N GLY A 207 -2.50 6.59 11.02
CA GLY A 207 -2.78 7.75 10.16
C GLY A 207 -4.26 7.93 9.86
N MET A 208 -4.98 6.84 9.56
CA MET A 208 -6.44 6.88 9.38
C MET A 208 -7.16 7.38 10.64
N ALA A 209 -6.81 6.82 11.80
CA ALA A 209 -7.43 7.21 13.07
C ALA A 209 -7.19 8.68 13.40
N LEU A 210 -5.94 9.15 13.30
CA LEU A 210 -5.55 10.52 13.62
C LEU A 210 -6.24 11.54 12.71
N ILE A 211 -6.22 11.30 11.40
CA ILE A 211 -6.87 12.19 10.41
C ILE A 211 -8.38 12.20 10.61
N THR A 212 -9.01 11.04 10.87
CA THR A 212 -10.47 10.98 11.08
C THR A 212 -10.88 11.72 12.33
N LYS A 213 -10.12 11.61 13.42
CA LYS A 213 -10.40 12.34 14.66
C LYS A 213 -10.29 13.84 14.46
N ALA A 214 -9.22 14.30 13.81
CA ALA A 214 -9.00 15.71 13.51
C ALA A 214 -10.14 16.26 12.63
N SER A 215 -10.52 15.54 11.58
CA SER A 215 -11.59 15.96 10.66
C SER A 215 -12.97 15.93 11.30
N GLU A 216 -13.25 14.98 12.21
CA GLU A 216 -14.52 14.95 12.97
C GLU A 216 -14.62 16.16 13.91
N LYS A 217 -13.54 16.50 14.64
CA LYS A 217 -13.51 17.68 15.47
C LYS A 217 -13.66 18.99 14.67
N ALA A 218 -13.10 19.01 13.46
CA ALA A 218 -13.25 20.14 12.55
C ALA A 218 -14.63 20.21 11.86
N GLY A 219 -15.53 19.25 12.11
CA GLY A 219 -16.86 19.18 11.48
C GLY A 219 -16.83 18.79 10.00
N LEU A 220 -15.74 18.14 9.55
CA LEU A 220 -15.51 17.70 8.17
C LEU A 220 -15.85 16.20 7.99
N THR A 221 -16.04 15.49 9.08
CA THR A 221 -16.43 14.09 9.17
C THR A 221 -17.65 13.98 10.08
N GLU A 222 -18.60 13.12 9.78
CA GLU A 222 -19.79 12.88 10.58
C GLU A 222 -19.40 12.36 11.99
N LYS A 223 -20.08 12.86 13.01
CA LYS A 223 -19.82 12.48 14.40
C LYS A 223 -20.04 10.99 14.64
N GLY A 224 -19.07 10.33 15.27
CA GLY A 224 -19.08 8.90 15.57
C GLY A 224 -18.34 8.04 14.53
N THR A 225 -17.95 8.59 13.40
CA THR A 225 -17.16 7.90 12.38
C THR A 225 -15.79 7.50 12.91
N TYR A 226 -15.17 8.37 13.73
CA TYR A 226 -13.92 8.04 14.40
C TYR A 226 -14.04 6.82 15.30
N ASP A 227 -15.06 6.77 16.14
CA ASP A 227 -15.27 5.65 17.07
C ASP A 227 -15.51 4.34 16.32
N ARG A 228 -16.28 4.37 15.22
CA ARG A 228 -16.48 3.20 14.36
C ARG A 228 -15.18 2.70 13.76
N LEU A 229 -14.38 3.60 13.20
CA LEU A 229 -13.07 3.26 12.60
C LEU A 229 -12.13 2.67 13.65
N VAL A 230 -12.00 3.30 14.82
CA VAL A 230 -11.11 2.83 15.88
C VAL A 230 -11.56 1.49 16.45
N ASN A 231 -12.87 1.26 16.63
CA ASN A 231 -13.36 -0.04 17.08
C ASN A 231 -13.06 -1.14 16.08
N CYS A 232 -13.18 -0.85 14.78
CA CYS A 232 -12.80 -1.77 13.73
C CYS A 232 -11.28 -2.06 13.78
N LEU A 233 -10.40 -1.04 13.85
CA LEU A 233 -8.95 -1.23 13.94
C LEU A 233 -8.55 -2.08 15.16
N LYS A 234 -9.16 -1.82 16.33
CA LYS A 234 -8.92 -2.59 17.56
C LYS A 234 -9.30 -4.06 17.41
N ALA A 235 -10.41 -4.36 16.75
CA ALA A 235 -10.86 -5.73 16.53
C ALA A 235 -9.84 -6.56 15.77
N TYR A 236 -9.03 -5.93 14.92
CA TYR A 236 -7.96 -6.57 14.14
C TYR A 236 -6.55 -6.31 14.68
N SER A 237 -6.43 -5.92 15.96
CA SER A 237 -5.15 -5.67 16.64
C SER A 237 -4.27 -4.63 15.93
N LEU A 238 -4.89 -3.68 15.24
CA LEU A 238 -4.19 -2.58 14.59
C LEU A 238 -4.07 -1.38 15.55
N PRO A 239 -2.91 -0.71 15.61
CA PRO A 239 -2.73 0.49 16.40
C PRO A 239 -3.54 1.65 15.82
N PHE A 240 -3.93 2.59 16.67
CA PHE A 240 -4.71 3.78 16.30
C PHE A 240 -4.19 5.05 16.97
N THR A 241 -3.08 4.94 17.71
CA THR A 241 -2.39 6.06 18.38
C THR A 241 -0.89 5.94 18.18
N THR A 242 -0.17 7.03 18.39
CA THR A 242 1.29 7.08 18.38
C THR A 242 1.78 7.99 19.49
N GLU A 243 2.99 7.74 19.99
CA GLU A 243 3.69 8.59 20.96
C GLU A 243 4.63 9.59 20.27
N ILE A 244 4.73 9.55 18.94
CA ILE A 244 5.57 10.48 18.17
C ILE A 244 5.04 11.91 18.34
N PRO A 245 5.91 12.89 18.67
CA PRO A 245 5.49 14.28 18.80
C PRO A 245 4.82 14.78 17.52
N LEU A 246 3.65 15.39 17.66
CA LEU A 246 2.87 15.88 16.52
C LEU A 246 3.66 16.80 15.58
N LYS A 247 4.53 17.63 16.16
CA LYS A 247 5.37 18.54 15.38
C LYS A 247 6.25 17.77 14.42
N ASP A 248 6.86 16.68 14.89
CA ASP A 248 7.74 15.85 14.06
C ASP A 248 6.96 15.15 12.95
N LEU A 249 5.74 14.66 13.25
CA LEU A 249 4.84 14.10 12.24
C LEU A 249 4.44 15.11 11.18
N ALA A 250 4.07 16.32 11.59
CA ALA A 250 3.68 17.39 10.64
C ALA A 250 4.86 17.81 9.76
N ASP A 251 6.05 17.99 10.36
CA ASP A 251 7.26 18.39 9.63
C ASP A 251 7.68 17.31 8.62
N LEU A 252 7.58 16.01 8.98
CA LEU A 252 7.91 14.89 8.10
C LEU A 252 6.87 14.71 6.99
N ALA A 253 5.58 14.85 7.29
CA ALA A 253 4.51 14.77 6.29
C ALA A 253 4.64 15.84 5.19
N VAL A 254 5.17 17.00 5.53
CA VAL A 254 5.46 18.08 4.57
C VAL A 254 6.67 17.76 3.71
N ARG A 255 7.72 17.14 4.26
CA ARG A 255 8.95 16.82 3.51
C ARG A 255 8.70 15.90 2.33
N ASP A 256 7.84 14.92 2.52
CA ASP A 256 7.44 13.95 1.48
C ASP A 256 6.73 14.63 0.28
N LYS A 257 6.16 15.83 0.47
CA LYS A 257 5.29 16.50 -0.51
C LYS A 257 5.74 17.89 -0.98
N LYS A 258 6.94 18.33 -0.62
CA LYS A 258 7.48 19.67 -0.97
C LYS A 258 7.59 19.98 -2.47
N SER A 259 7.38 19.00 -3.35
CA SER A 259 7.35 19.21 -4.81
C SER A 259 6.04 19.81 -5.32
N SER A 260 5.01 20.03 -4.47
CA SER A 260 3.64 20.37 -4.88
C SER A 260 3.21 21.80 -4.54
N GLY A 261 4.13 22.70 -4.13
CA GLY A 261 3.82 24.09 -3.73
C GLY A 261 3.44 24.20 -2.25
N ASP A 262 2.67 25.27 -1.90
CA ASP A 262 2.34 25.60 -0.50
C ASP A 262 1.15 24.83 0.08
N LYS A 263 0.57 23.88 -0.71
CA LYS A 263 -0.61 23.10 -0.32
C LYS A 263 -0.32 21.61 -0.25
N ILE A 264 -0.95 20.95 0.72
CA ILE A 264 -0.93 19.50 0.87
C ILE A 264 -2.34 18.94 0.63
N LYS A 265 -2.42 17.81 -0.09
CA LYS A 265 -3.67 17.05 -0.26
C LYS A 265 -3.80 16.07 0.89
N LEU A 266 -4.87 16.17 1.67
CA LEU A 266 -5.28 15.17 2.65
C LEU A 266 -6.49 14.40 2.11
N VAL A 267 -6.50 13.12 2.34
CA VAL A 267 -7.69 12.29 2.13
C VAL A 267 -8.44 12.22 3.44
N LEU A 268 -9.71 12.62 3.41
CA LEU A 268 -10.65 12.59 4.52
C LEU A 268 -11.82 11.67 4.14
N ILE A 269 -12.60 11.29 5.13
CA ILE A 269 -13.89 10.62 4.92
C ILE A 269 -15.00 11.50 5.52
N GLU A 270 -16.06 11.75 4.76
CA GLU A 270 -17.27 12.40 5.30
C GLU A 270 -17.97 11.46 6.28
N ASP A 271 -18.11 10.20 5.89
CA ASP A 271 -18.58 9.05 6.66
C ASP A 271 -17.93 7.79 6.07
N ILE A 272 -18.11 6.64 6.70
CA ILE A 272 -17.65 5.35 6.18
C ILE A 272 -18.17 5.13 4.74
N GLY A 273 -17.25 4.86 3.83
CA GLY A 273 -17.54 4.67 2.40
C GLY A 273 -17.57 5.96 1.57
N LYS A 274 -17.37 7.12 2.19
CA LYS A 274 -17.43 8.43 1.52
C LYS A 274 -16.12 9.21 1.62
N GLY A 275 -15.09 8.72 0.96
CA GLY A 275 -13.78 9.38 0.89
C GLY A 275 -13.77 10.60 -0.04
N TYR A 276 -13.05 11.63 0.33
CA TYR A 276 -12.80 12.81 -0.52
C TYR A 276 -11.42 13.42 -0.26
N VAL A 277 -10.96 14.23 -1.22
CA VAL A 277 -9.67 14.93 -1.11
C VAL A 277 -9.90 16.37 -0.70
N LYS A 278 -9.20 16.82 0.35
CA LYS A 278 -9.16 18.21 0.81
C LYS A 278 -7.76 18.76 0.68
N GLN A 279 -7.64 19.93 0.09
CA GLN A 279 -6.38 20.70 0.10
C GLN A 279 -6.37 21.62 1.31
N ILE A 280 -5.24 21.65 2.03
CA ILE A 280 -4.97 22.60 3.09
C ILE A 280 -3.62 23.27 2.85
N GLU A 281 -3.43 24.48 3.37
CA GLU A 281 -2.12 25.12 3.38
C GLU A 281 -1.18 24.33 4.29
N ILE A 282 0.08 24.18 3.88
CA ILE A 282 1.08 23.42 4.64
C ILE A 282 1.25 23.96 6.06
N GLU A 283 1.20 25.28 6.23
CA GLU A 283 1.29 25.96 7.53
C GLU A 283 0.17 25.57 8.50
N ASN A 284 -1.00 25.18 7.98
CA ASN A 284 -2.16 24.78 8.78
C ASN A 284 -2.20 23.29 9.11
N LEU A 285 -1.26 22.49 8.59
CA LEU A 285 -1.26 21.03 8.80
C LEU A 285 -1.10 20.67 10.29
N TYR A 286 -0.19 21.31 10.98
CA TYR A 286 0.02 21.08 12.41
C TYR A 286 -1.25 21.37 13.23
N ASP A 287 -1.87 22.53 13.01
CA ASP A 287 -3.07 22.94 13.74
C ASP A 287 -4.25 22.00 13.42
N PHE A 288 -4.39 21.57 12.18
CA PHE A 288 -5.40 20.59 11.79
C PHE A 288 -5.18 19.24 12.51
N LEU A 289 -3.95 18.71 12.49
CA LEU A 289 -3.65 17.42 13.10
C LEU A 289 -3.68 17.44 14.63
N LYS A 290 -3.47 18.62 15.26
CA LYS A 290 -3.49 18.78 16.71
C LYS A 290 -4.79 18.30 17.34
N ASP A 291 -5.90 18.48 16.67
CA ASP A 291 -7.20 18.00 17.11
C ASP A 291 -7.36 16.47 17.00
N GLY A 292 -6.49 15.80 16.28
CA GLY A 292 -6.44 14.33 16.16
C GLY A 292 -5.70 13.62 17.30
N ILE A 293 -4.82 14.33 18.01
CA ILE A 293 -4.08 13.78 19.16
C ILE A 293 -4.85 14.08 20.45
N CYS A 294 -5.09 13.07 21.23
CA CYS A 294 -5.45 13.16 22.66
C CYS A 294 -4.97 11.94 23.37
#